data_217d6af6c3e320fc581d576fb3fc921f
#
_entry.id   217d6af6c3e320fc581d576fb3fc921f
#
_cell.length_a   1.000
_cell.length_b   1.000
_cell.length_c   1.000
_cell.angle_alpha   90.00
_cell.angle_beta   90.00
_cell.angle_gamma   90.00
#
_symmetry.space_group_name_H-M   'P 1'
#
loop_
_entity.id
_entity.type
_entity.pdbx_description
1 polymer ?
#
loop_
_entity_poly.entity_id
_entity_poly.type
_entity_poly.pdbx_seq_one_letter_code
_entity_poly.pdbx_strand_id
1 'polypeptide(L)'
;AALTLSVIVIGAVMRQGHFTLWVSSPSDGLFIPSIGTGVVWWVNLLHRGGALLAGTAVLFFAVQLARQGFPLLRWATLVVLVFLQVLLGILSIQLPLNPHVRTVHLVVGAALFSSLCAAVMLARRSTKKPAA
;
A
#
# COMPACT_ATOMS: atom_id res chain seq x y z
N ALA A 1 -3.60 9.21 -3.96
CA ALA A 1 -3.00 8.58 -5.16
C ALA A 1 -1.48 8.79 -5.21
N ALA A 2 -0.96 10.03 -5.12
CA ALA A 2 0.48 10.29 -5.21
C ALA A 2 1.28 9.52 -4.14
N LEU A 3 0.88 9.60 -2.87
CA LEU A 3 1.53 8.88 -1.77
C LEU A 3 1.55 7.36 -2.02
N THR A 4 0.43 6.79 -2.48
CA THR A 4 0.34 5.35 -2.79
C THR A 4 1.30 4.97 -3.93
N LEU A 5 1.40 5.80 -4.96
CA LEU A 5 2.35 5.59 -6.04
C LEU A 5 3.80 5.65 -5.54
N SER A 6 4.14 6.63 -4.71
CA SER A 6 5.49 6.76 -4.13
C SER A 6 5.88 5.51 -3.33
N VAL A 7 4.97 4.97 -2.52
CA VAL A 7 5.21 3.74 -1.74
C VAL A 7 5.43 2.53 -2.66
N ILE A 8 4.68 2.41 -3.76
CA ILE A 8 4.86 1.35 -4.76
C ILE A 8 6.24 1.46 -5.42
N VAL A 9 6.64 2.66 -5.84
CA VAL A 9 7.95 2.90 -6.46
C VAL A 9 9.09 2.55 -5.50
N ILE A 10 9.02 3.00 -4.23
CA ILE A 10 10.01 2.66 -3.21
C ILE A 10 10.07 1.15 -3.01
N GLY A 11 8.92 0.45 -2.95
CA GLY A 11 8.85 -1.01 -2.84
C GLY A 11 9.48 -1.72 -4.05
N ALA A 12 9.30 -1.18 -5.26
CA ALA A 12 9.95 -1.71 -6.45
C ALA A 12 11.47 -1.54 -6.42
N VAL A 13 11.97 -0.39 -5.96
CA VAL A 13 13.41 -0.13 -5.76
C VAL A 13 13.98 -1.10 -4.73
N MET A 14 13.28 -1.34 -3.62
CA MET A 14 13.69 -2.32 -2.60
C MET A 14 13.81 -3.73 -3.19
N ARG A 15 12.87 -4.11 -4.06
CA ARG A 15 12.90 -5.42 -4.73
C ARG A 15 14.12 -5.55 -5.64
N GLN A 16 14.37 -4.55 -6.50
CA GLN A 16 15.50 -4.57 -7.45
C GLN A 16 16.86 -4.51 -6.74
N GLY A 17 16.98 -3.72 -5.68
CA GLY A 17 18.20 -3.62 -4.89
C GLY A 17 18.44 -4.78 -3.91
N HIS A 18 17.54 -5.79 -3.88
CA HIS A 18 17.57 -6.89 -2.90
C HIS A 18 17.61 -6.43 -1.44
N PHE A 19 17.23 -5.19 -1.16
CA PHE A 19 17.30 -4.59 0.19
C PHE A 19 16.48 -5.34 1.24
N THR A 20 15.44 -6.06 0.81
CA THR A 20 14.64 -6.91 1.70
C THR A 20 15.40 -8.12 2.24
N LEU A 21 16.41 -8.62 1.51
CA LEU A 21 17.23 -9.77 1.96
C LEU A 21 18.20 -9.38 3.08
N TRP A 22 18.62 -8.11 3.09
CA TRP A 22 19.58 -7.59 4.07
C TRP A 22 18.94 -7.17 5.39
N VAL A 23 17.62 -6.96 5.40
CA VAL A 23 16.88 -6.38 6.54
C VAL A 23 15.87 -7.35 7.13
N SER A 24 15.66 -8.51 6.52
CA SER A 24 14.73 -9.51 7.01
C SER A 24 15.44 -10.49 7.93
N SER A 25 15.59 -10.13 9.19
CA SER A 25 15.85 -11.10 10.26
C SER A 25 14.52 -11.51 10.87
N PRO A 26 14.34 -12.78 11.29
CA PRO A 26 13.17 -13.20 12.05
C PRO A 26 12.96 -12.40 13.35
N SER A 27 14.00 -11.74 13.85
CA SER A 27 13.98 -10.85 15.00
C SER A 27 13.57 -9.41 14.68
N ASP A 28 13.37 -9.07 13.38
CA ASP A 28 13.01 -7.72 13.00
C ASP A 28 11.58 -7.39 13.45
N GLY A 29 11.46 -6.30 14.17
CA GLY A 29 10.15 -5.75 14.51
C GLY A 29 9.35 -5.40 13.24
N LEU A 30 8.03 -5.59 13.30
CA LEU A 30 7.12 -5.39 12.17
C LEU A 30 7.24 -3.98 11.55
N PHE A 31 7.55 -2.97 12.36
CA PHE A 31 7.57 -1.57 11.96
C PHE A 31 8.98 -0.98 11.86
N ILE A 32 9.90 -1.42 12.70
CA ILE A 32 11.26 -0.87 12.76
C ILE A 32 12.25 -1.97 12.37
N PRO A 33 13.06 -1.78 11.31
CA PRO A 33 14.10 -2.73 10.96
C PRO A 33 15.14 -2.77 12.08
N SER A 34 15.41 -3.96 12.63
CA SER A 34 16.44 -4.13 13.69
C SER A 34 17.85 -4.20 13.13
N ILE A 35 17.99 -4.56 11.86
CA ILE A 35 19.27 -4.78 11.20
C ILE A 35 19.38 -3.86 9.98
N GLY A 36 20.56 -3.36 9.77
CA GLY A 36 20.90 -2.49 8.65
C GLY A 36 21.19 -1.06 9.09
N THR A 37 22.16 -0.48 8.45
CA THR A 37 22.57 0.92 8.65
C THR A 37 22.53 1.67 7.32
N GLY A 38 22.50 2.98 7.38
CA GLY A 38 22.54 3.81 6.18
C GLY A 38 21.30 3.76 5.31
N VAL A 39 21.50 3.79 3.99
CA VAL A 39 20.43 3.95 2.99
C VAL A 39 19.39 2.80 3.06
N VAL A 40 19.83 1.56 3.26
CA VAL A 40 18.95 0.39 3.30
C VAL A 40 17.93 0.49 4.44
N TRP A 41 18.37 0.91 5.61
CA TRP A 41 17.51 1.11 6.77
C TRP A 41 16.46 2.21 6.51
N TRP A 42 16.91 3.35 6.00
CA TRP A 42 16.02 4.47 5.69
C TRP A 42 14.98 4.14 4.62
N VAL A 43 15.37 3.44 3.55
CA VAL A 43 14.44 3.03 2.48
C VAL A 43 13.37 2.07 3.03
N ASN A 44 13.75 1.12 3.89
CA ASN A 44 12.79 0.23 4.55
C ASN A 44 11.85 0.99 5.50
N LEU A 45 12.37 1.90 6.31
CA LEU A 45 11.56 2.70 7.22
C LEU A 45 10.57 3.59 6.46
N LEU A 46 11.04 4.26 5.41
CA LEU A 46 10.20 5.11 4.55
C LEU A 46 9.12 4.29 3.83
N HIS A 47 9.45 3.09 3.36
CA HIS A 47 8.46 2.21 2.74
C HIS A 47 7.39 1.78 3.74
N ARG A 48 7.78 1.29 4.91
CA ARG A 48 6.84 0.82 5.95
C ARG A 48 5.99 1.97 6.51
N GLY A 49 6.61 3.08 6.87
CA GLY A 49 5.92 4.28 7.35
C GLY A 49 5.01 4.89 6.29
N GLY A 50 5.49 4.98 5.05
CA GLY A 50 4.70 5.44 3.90
C GLY A 50 3.52 4.53 3.60
N ALA A 51 3.69 3.19 3.72
CA ALA A 51 2.61 2.22 3.54
C ALA A 51 1.52 2.38 4.61
N LEU A 52 1.91 2.61 5.87
CA LEU A 52 0.97 2.86 6.96
C LEU A 52 0.17 4.15 6.72
N LEU A 53 0.85 5.24 6.37
CA LEU A 53 0.20 6.52 6.06
C LEU A 53 -0.72 6.40 4.83
N ALA A 54 -0.25 5.76 3.76
CA ALA A 54 -1.05 5.56 2.55
C ALA A 54 -2.28 4.68 2.83
N GLY A 55 -2.11 3.59 3.55
CA GLY A 55 -3.20 2.69 3.94
C GLY A 55 -4.26 3.41 4.76
N THR A 56 -3.85 4.16 5.79
CA THR A 56 -4.75 4.97 6.62
C THR A 56 -5.51 6.00 5.79
N ALA A 57 -4.82 6.71 4.88
CA ALA A 57 -5.46 7.68 4.01
C ALA A 57 -6.49 7.04 3.06
N VAL A 58 -6.19 5.84 2.52
CA VAL A 58 -7.12 5.10 1.66
C VAL A 58 -8.35 4.62 2.45
N LEU A 59 -8.15 4.10 3.66
CA LEU A 59 -9.25 3.68 4.53
C LEU A 59 -10.15 4.87 4.91
N PHE A 60 -9.56 6.00 5.27
CA PHE A 60 -10.31 7.23 5.52
C PHE A 60 -11.13 7.64 4.29
N PHE A 61 -10.53 7.62 3.10
CA PHE A 61 -11.23 7.93 1.86
C PHE A 61 -12.37 6.94 1.58
N ALA A 62 -12.16 5.63 1.81
CA ALA A 62 -13.21 4.61 1.67
C ALA A 62 -14.41 4.89 2.61
N VAL A 63 -14.15 5.28 3.86
CA VAL A 63 -15.20 5.71 4.80
C VAL A 63 -15.97 6.92 4.27
N GLN A 64 -15.27 7.91 3.70
CA GLN A 64 -15.94 9.08 3.10
C GLN A 64 -16.82 8.68 1.91
N LEU A 65 -16.37 7.77 1.05
CA LEU A 65 -17.19 7.26 -0.04
C LEU A 65 -18.46 6.53 0.47
N ALA A 66 -18.32 5.71 1.51
CA ALA A 66 -19.45 5.04 2.14
C ALA A 66 -20.47 6.04 2.69
N ARG A 67 -20.01 7.08 3.41
CA ARG A 67 -20.85 8.16 3.96
C ARG A 67 -21.57 8.99 2.89
N GLN A 68 -20.97 9.13 1.71
CA GLN A 68 -21.55 9.81 0.56
C GLN A 68 -22.52 8.93 -0.25
N GLY A 69 -22.83 7.72 0.20
CA GLY A 69 -23.76 6.81 -0.46
C GLY A 69 -23.22 6.13 -1.72
N PHE A 70 -21.90 6.09 -1.90
CA PHE A 70 -21.34 5.32 -3.03
C PHE A 70 -21.61 3.82 -2.87
N PRO A 71 -21.80 3.08 -4.00
CA PRO A 71 -22.06 1.65 -3.97
C PRO A 71 -21.02 0.88 -3.14
N LEU A 72 -21.49 -0.11 -2.38
CA LEU A 72 -20.69 -0.96 -1.49
C LEU A 72 -19.41 -1.47 -2.17
N LEU A 73 -19.54 -1.98 -3.39
CA LEU A 73 -18.42 -2.57 -4.13
C LEU A 73 -17.23 -1.60 -4.28
N ARG A 74 -17.48 -0.30 -4.41
CA ARG A 74 -16.40 0.68 -4.64
C ARG A 74 -15.52 0.91 -3.41
N TRP A 75 -16.14 1.19 -2.27
CA TRP A 75 -15.37 1.46 -1.06
C TRP A 75 -14.89 0.17 -0.39
N ALA A 76 -15.66 -0.94 -0.46
CA ALA A 76 -15.26 -2.22 0.07
C ALA A 76 -14.04 -2.80 -0.67
N THR A 77 -13.95 -2.64 -2.00
CA THR A 77 -12.76 -3.03 -2.77
C THR A 77 -11.50 -2.35 -2.24
N LEU A 78 -11.54 -1.04 -1.95
CA LEU A 78 -10.39 -0.32 -1.39
C LEU A 78 -10.01 -0.89 -0.03
N VAL A 79 -10.97 -1.16 0.85
CA VAL A 79 -10.74 -1.74 2.17
C VAL A 79 -10.07 -3.12 2.05
N VAL A 80 -10.65 -4.02 1.25
CA VAL A 80 -10.10 -5.37 1.04
C VAL A 80 -8.68 -5.33 0.49
N LEU A 81 -8.42 -4.48 -0.52
CA LEU A 81 -7.10 -4.36 -1.11
C LEU A 81 -6.06 -3.80 -0.13
N VAL A 82 -6.45 -2.87 0.78
CA VAL A 82 -5.54 -2.39 1.84
C VAL A 82 -5.19 -3.53 2.80
N PHE A 83 -6.18 -4.32 3.26
CA PHE A 83 -5.91 -5.44 4.16
C PHE A 83 -5.04 -6.52 3.50
N LEU A 84 -5.32 -6.86 2.24
CA LEU A 84 -4.48 -7.79 1.48
C LEU A 84 -3.05 -7.27 1.33
N GLN A 85 -2.89 -5.97 1.08
CA GLN A 85 -1.59 -5.34 0.94
C GLN A 85 -0.77 -5.40 2.23
N VAL A 86 -1.40 -5.16 3.38
CA VAL A 86 -0.76 -5.29 4.69
C VAL A 86 -0.36 -6.74 4.95
N LEU A 87 -1.27 -7.69 4.75
CA LEU A 87 -1.01 -9.11 4.94
C LEU A 87 0.16 -9.60 4.09
N LEU A 88 0.15 -9.27 2.79
CA LEU A 88 1.24 -9.65 1.87
C LEU A 88 2.55 -8.94 2.22
N GLY A 89 2.49 -7.71 2.74
CA GLY A 89 3.66 -7.02 3.26
C GLY A 89 4.30 -7.77 4.43
N ILE A 90 3.49 -8.21 5.40
CA ILE A 90 3.94 -9.02 6.54
C ILE A 90 4.53 -10.34 6.05
N LEU A 91 3.82 -11.05 5.16
CA LEU A 91 4.31 -12.32 4.61
C LEU A 91 5.62 -12.14 3.82
N SER A 92 5.81 -11.00 3.16
CA SER A 92 7.06 -10.69 2.44
C SER A 92 8.26 -10.52 3.37
N ILE A 93 8.03 -10.13 4.64
CA ILE A 93 9.06 -10.06 5.67
C ILE A 93 9.36 -11.45 6.24
N GLN A 94 8.30 -12.23 6.51
CA GLN A 94 8.44 -13.57 7.11
C GLN A 94 8.96 -14.62 6.12
N LEU A 95 8.69 -14.44 4.82
CA LEU A 95 9.08 -15.34 3.73
C LEU A 95 9.99 -14.60 2.72
N PRO A 96 11.17 -14.13 3.13
CA PRO A 96 11.99 -13.22 2.33
C PRO A 96 12.52 -13.83 1.03
N LEU A 97 12.62 -15.15 0.95
CA LEU A 97 13.10 -15.87 -0.24
C LEU A 97 11.97 -16.31 -1.18
N ASN A 98 10.70 -16.04 -0.85
CA ASN A 98 9.57 -16.44 -1.67
C ASN A 98 9.25 -15.36 -2.73
N PRO A 99 9.58 -15.59 -4.02
CA PRO A 99 9.36 -14.60 -5.07
C PRO A 99 7.88 -14.41 -5.39
N HIS A 100 7.04 -15.42 -5.16
CA HIS A 100 5.60 -15.36 -5.44
C HIS A 100 4.89 -14.37 -4.51
N VAL A 101 5.17 -14.44 -3.21
CA VAL A 101 4.59 -13.50 -2.23
C VAL A 101 4.91 -12.06 -2.60
N ARG A 102 6.15 -11.77 -2.96
CA ARG A 102 6.58 -10.43 -3.36
C ARG A 102 5.93 -9.98 -4.66
N THR A 103 5.76 -10.89 -5.62
CA THR A 103 5.11 -10.57 -6.89
C THR A 103 3.62 -10.29 -6.66
N VAL A 104 2.92 -11.11 -5.88
CA VAL A 104 1.51 -10.89 -5.55
C VAL A 104 1.33 -9.59 -4.77
N HIS A 105 2.21 -9.28 -3.82
CA HIS A 105 2.21 -8.01 -3.09
C HIS A 105 2.29 -6.81 -4.05
N LEU A 106 3.17 -6.85 -5.05
CA LEU A 106 3.29 -5.79 -6.04
C LEU A 106 2.03 -5.66 -6.92
N VAL A 107 1.47 -6.79 -7.38
CA VAL A 107 0.24 -6.83 -8.19
C VAL A 107 -0.95 -6.25 -7.42
N VAL A 108 -1.13 -6.64 -6.16
CA VAL A 108 -2.19 -6.11 -5.29
C VAL A 108 -1.98 -4.61 -5.05
N GLY A 109 -0.74 -4.15 -4.90
CA GLY A 109 -0.43 -2.71 -4.80
C GLY A 109 -0.82 -1.93 -6.04
N ALA A 110 -0.55 -2.47 -7.22
CA ALA A 110 -0.97 -1.87 -8.49
C ALA A 110 -2.50 -1.85 -8.64
N ALA A 111 -3.19 -2.91 -8.25
CA ALA A 111 -4.64 -2.99 -8.23
C ALA A 111 -5.26 -1.97 -7.27
N LEU A 112 -4.69 -1.81 -6.07
CA LEU A 112 -5.11 -0.80 -5.09
C LEU A 112 -4.96 0.62 -5.66
N PHE A 113 -3.81 0.92 -6.27
CA PHE A 113 -3.56 2.22 -6.88
C PHE A 113 -4.56 2.52 -8.01
N SER A 114 -4.79 1.57 -8.91
CA SER A 114 -5.73 1.72 -10.02
C SER A 114 -7.18 1.92 -9.53
N SER A 115 -7.60 1.14 -8.54
CA SER A 115 -8.92 1.25 -7.92
C SER A 115 -9.10 2.61 -7.21
N LEU A 116 -8.06 3.09 -6.54
CA LEU A 116 -8.06 4.40 -5.89
C LEU A 116 -8.18 5.53 -6.92
N CYS A 117 -7.41 5.47 -8.02
CA CYS A 117 -7.51 6.46 -9.09
C CYS A 117 -8.92 6.50 -9.69
N ALA A 118 -9.50 5.35 -9.99
CA ALA A 118 -10.87 5.24 -10.50
C ALA A 118 -11.90 5.83 -9.51
N ALA A 119 -11.78 5.50 -8.22
CA ALA A 119 -12.68 6.02 -7.18
C ALA A 119 -12.57 7.56 -7.04
N VAL A 120 -11.36 8.11 -7.07
CA VAL A 120 -11.13 9.57 -7.01
C VAL A 120 -11.74 10.27 -8.22
N MET A 121 -11.56 9.72 -9.43
CA MET A 121 -12.13 10.30 -10.66
C MET A 121 -13.66 10.32 -10.62
N LEU A 122 -14.28 9.23 -10.14
CA LEU A 122 -15.73 9.14 -10.02
C LEU A 122 -16.28 10.11 -8.94
N ALA A 123 -15.62 10.21 -7.79
CA ALA A 123 -16.01 11.15 -6.74
C ALA A 123 -15.98 12.60 -7.24
N ARG A 124 -14.94 13.00 -7.99
CA ARG A 124 -14.84 14.34 -8.58
C ARG A 124 -15.95 14.65 -9.61
N ARG A 125 -16.42 13.64 -10.35
CA ARG A 125 -17.52 13.80 -11.30
C ARG A 125 -18.85 14.01 -10.59
N SER A 126 -19.08 13.32 -9.48
CA SER A 126 -20.29 13.45 -8.67
C SER A 126 -20.46 14.85 -8.09
N THR A 127 -19.38 15.49 -7.67
CA THR A 127 -19.42 16.85 -7.07
C THR A 127 -19.63 17.97 -8.10
N LYS A 128 -19.43 17.68 -9.40
CA LYS A 128 -19.58 18.68 -10.49
C LYS A 128 -20.97 18.69 -11.13
N LYS A 129 -21.87 17.77 -10.75
CA LYS A 129 -23.24 17.75 -11.30
C LYS A 129 -24.05 18.83 -10.57
N PRO A 130 -24.48 19.93 -11.25
CA PRO A 130 -25.32 20.94 -10.65
C PRO A 130 -26.62 20.28 -10.15
N ALA A 131 -27.14 20.76 -9.02
CA ALA A 131 -28.47 20.42 -8.57
C ALA A 131 -29.47 20.90 -9.63
N ALA A 132 -30.20 19.97 -10.20
CA ALA A 132 -31.27 20.25 -11.16
C ALA A 132 -32.50 20.80 -10.45
#